data_0d9f45b5a155c19dbd5bd6dc623976f7
#
_entry.id   0d9f45b5a155c19dbd5bd6dc623976f7
#
_cell.length_a   1.000
_cell.length_b   1.000
_cell.length_c   1.000
_cell.angle_alpha   90.00
_cell.angle_beta   90.00
_cell.angle_gamma   90.00
#
_symmetry.space_group_name_H-M   'P 1'
#
loop_
_entity.id
_entity.type
_entity.pdbx_description
1 polymer ?
#
loop_
_entity_poly.entity_id
_entity_poly.type
_entity_poly.pdbx_seq_one_letter_code
_entity_poly.pdbx_strand_id
1 'polypeptide(L)'
;NQRGAITVTDGNLMMCAANDVNIFAAITLTRGTADPTRSLGLPLGLTLSADTDGTGPGVEGGTVVFAPLAPLATVTAAPVSIYYNPVSYAAPTNYGTEFTLTEGAALKQYMLVFADGGDKEFDGTTATTLTGLKGAPPGVVLVAGPNASANYTSSEAGTDKQITFTGYTLGGANADAYALPFNCCGPVVASTTGTINPAAPPPTTPPPTTPPPPTPPPTPPPPTTPP
;
A
#
# COMPACT_ATOMS: atom_id res chain seq x y z
N ASN A 1 14.86 11.20 -12.47
CA ASN A 1 15.63 12.48 -12.49
C ASN A 1 15.31 13.26 -13.76
N GLN A 2 14.64 14.41 -13.64
CA GLN A 2 14.35 15.33 -14.74
C GLN A 2 15.47 16.38 -14.80
N ARG A 3 16.33 16.31 -15.83
CA ARG A 3 17.52 17.17 -15.97
C ARG A 3 17.46 18.14 -17.16
N GLY A 4 16.57 17.92 -18.12
CA GLY A 4 16.32 18.82 -19.26
C GLY A 4 15.03 19.59 -19.05
N ALA A 5 14.95 20.85 -19.54
CA ALA A 5 13.70 21.59 -19.49
C ALA A 5 12.58 20.90 -20.28
N ILE A 6 11.39 20.88 -19.73
CA ILE A 6 10.19 20.33 -20.36
C ILE A 6 9.18 21.44 -20.57
N THR A 7 8.67 21.56 -21.80
CA THR A 7 7.57 22.47 -22.12
C THR A 7 6.43 21.69 -22.76
N VAL A 8 5.24 21.82 -22.20
CA VAL A 8 4.01 21.19 -22.70
C VAL A 8 2.96 22.26 -22.93
N THR A 9 2.36 22.28 -24.11
CA THR A 9 1.26 23.17 -24.48
C THR A 9 0.08 22.34 -24.95
N ASP A 10 -1.12 22.61 -24.44
CA ASP A 10 -2.35 21.85 -24.74
C ASP A 10 -2.17 20.32 -24.55
N GLY A 11 -1.50 19.93 -23.49
CA GLY A 11 -1.20 18.52 -23.19
C GLY A 11 -1.12 18.27 -21.70
N ASN A 12 -0.85 17.03 -21.33
CA ASN A 12 -0.65 16.61 -19.95
C ASN A 12 0.76 16.04 -19.77
N LEU A 13 1.31 16.17 -18.58
CA LEU A 13 2.60 15.62 -18.22
C LEU A 13 2.44 14.79 -16.94
N MET A 14 2.85 13.55 -17.01
CA MET A 14 2.93 12.67 -15.84
C MET A 14 4.35 12.18 -15.67
N MET A 15 4.89 12.32 -14.48
CA MET A 15 6.20 11.81 -14.09
C MET A 15 6.05 10.94 -12.86
N CYS A 16 6.52 9.70 -12.97
CA CYS A 16 6.42 8.71 -11.91
C CYS A 16 7.75 8.05 -11.63
N ALA A 17 7.95 7.67 -10.37
CA ALA A 17 9.11 6.90 -9.94
C ALA A 17 8.72 5.91 -8.84
N ALA A 18 9.37 4.76 -8.82
CA ALA A 18 9.29 3.79 -7.74
C ALA A 18 9.79 4.38 -6.41
N ASN A 19 10.76 5.28 -6.49
CA ASN A 19 11.29 6.04 -5.36
C ASN A 19 11.07 7.54 -5.64
N ASP A 20 12.10 8.38 -5.64
CA ASP A 20 11.98 9.83 -5.77
C ASP A 20 11.76 10.33 -7.20
N VAL A 21 10.90 11.31 -7.35
CA VAL A 21 10.85 12.18 -8.54
C VAL A 21 11.74 13.40 -8.28
N ASN A 22 12.91 13.44 -8.92
CA ASN A 22 13.87 14.53 -8.73
C ASN A 22 13.81 15.53 -9.89
N ILE A 23 13.53 16.80 -9.60
CA ILE A 23 13.38 17.92 -10.54
C ILE A 23 14.61 18.83 -10.44
N PHE A 24 15.40 18.91 -11.52
CA PHE A 24 16.61 19.74 -11.61
C PHE A 24 16.48 20.88 -12.64
N ALA A 25 15.47 20.85 -13.48
CA ALA A 25 15.31 21.81 -14.57
C ALA A 25 13.86 22.28 -14.67
N ALA A 26 13.64 23.31 -15.47
CA ALA A 26 12.33 23.94 -15.63
C ALA A 26 11.27 22.95 -16.16
N ILE A 27 10.09 23.03 -15.59
CA ILE A 27 8.87 22.45 -16.14
C ILE A 27 7.93 23.61 -16.45
N THR A 28 7.46 23.70 -17.70
CA THR A 28 6.45 24.67 -18.11
C THR A 28 5.29 23.93 -18.76
N LEU A 29 4.11 24.04 -18.17
CA LEU A 29 2.88 23.46 -18.71
C LEU A 29 1.82 24.53 -18.88
N THR A 30 1.32 24.66 -20.10
CA THR A 30 0.25 25.58 -20.44
C THR A 30 -0.95 24.80 -20.94
N ARG A 31 -2.03 24.84 -20.21
CA ARG A 31 -3.30 24.15 -20.43
C ARG A 31 -3.18 22.63 -20.57
N GLY A 32 -3.73 21.91 -19.60
CA GLY A 32 -4.02 20.50 -19.74
C GLY A 32 -5.14 20.24 -20.76
N THR A 33 -5.26 19.02 -21.25
CA THR A 33 -6.32 18.65 -22.18
C THR A 33 -7.02 17.35 -21.78
N ALA A 34 -8.34 17.34 -21.90
CA ALA A 34 -9.16 16.15 -21.78
C ALA A 34 -9.36 15.43 -23.14
N ASP A 35 -8.87 16.00 -24.24
CA ASP A 35 -8.94 15.39 -25.57
C ASP A 35 -8.16 14.08 -25.59
N PRO A 36 -8.79 12.92 -25.87
CA PRO A 36 -8.12 11.62 -25.83
C PRO A 36 -6.96 11.52 -26.84
N THR A 37 -6.98 12.27 -27.91
CA THR A 37 -5.92 12.26 -28.95
C THR A 37 -4.66 12.99 -28.49
N ARG A 38 -4.77 13.86 -27.50
CA ARG A 38 -3.68 14.66 -26.93
C ARG A 38 -3.30 14.22 -25.52
N SER A 39 -4.29 13.80 -24.73
CA SER A 39 -4.06 13.36 -23.34
C SER A 39 -3.39 12.01 -23.23
N LEU A 40 -3.53 11.15 -24.24
CA LEU A 40 -3.01 9.76 -24.25
C LEU A 40 -3.44 8.96 -23.01
N GLY A 41 -4.60 9.31 -22.42
CA GLY A 41 -5.08 8.70 -21.18
C GLY A 41 -4.40 9.20 -19.91
N LEU A 42 -3.50 10.18 -20.00
CA LEU A 42 -2.85 10.77 -18.82
C LEU A 42 -3.85 11.61 -18.01
N PRO A 43 -3.62 11.72 -16.68
CA PRO A 43 -4.34 12.69 -15.85
C PRO A 43 -4.20 14.11 -16.38
N LEU A 44 -5.24 14.93 -16.16
CA LEU A 44 -5.26 16.32 -16.62
C LEU A 44 -4.17 17.13 -15.93
N GLY A 45 -3.40 17.89 -16.70
CA GLY A 45 -2.39 18.81 -16.22
C GLY A 45 -1.05 18.18 -15.90
N LEU A 46 -0.42 18.60 -14.81
CA LEU A 46 0.86 18.07 -14.33
C LEU A 46 0.63 17.10 -13.17
N THR A 47 1.10 15.89 -13.31
CA THR A 47 1.09 14.89 -12.24
C THR A 47 2.51 14.45 -11.92
N LEU A 48 2.91 14.57 -10.65
CA LEU A 48 4.17 14.05 -10.12
C LEU A 48 3.84 12.98 -9.09
N SER A 49 4.28 11.73 -9.30
CA SER A 49 4.00 10.62 -8.39
C SER A 49 5.29 9.90 -8.03
N ALA A 50 5.68 10.00 -6.79
CA ALA A 50 6.79 9.27 -6.19
C ALA A 50 6.27 8.01 -5.50
N ASP A 51 7.16 7.08 -5.17
CA ASP A 51 6.87 5.86 -4.38
C ASP A 51 5.72 5.00 -4.94
N THR A 52 5.74 4.78 -6.25
CA THR A 52 4.65 4.06 -6.92
C THR A 52 4.57 2.58 -6.59
N ASP A 53 5.61 2.00 -6.01
CA ASP A 53 5.70 0.63 -5.50
C ASP A 53 5.85 0.55 -3.98
N GLY A 54 5.68 1.68 -3.27
CA GLY A 54 5.75 1.76 -1.82
C GLY A 54 4.75 0.83 -1.12
N THR A 55 5.17 0.29 0.01
CA THR A 55 4.38 -0.66 0.81
C THR A 55 4.08 -0.19 2.22
N GLY A 56 4.61 0.97 2.62
CA GLY A 56 4.38 1.54 3.95
C GLY A 56 4.93 2.96 4.10
N PRO A 57 4.46 3.73 5.09
CA PRO A 57 4.88 5.11 5.31
C PRO A 57 6.35 5.16 5.70
N GLY A 58 7.12 6.04 5.06
CA GLY A 58 8.54 6.24 5.33
C GLY A 58 9.45 5.06 4.98
N VAL A 59 8.90 3.93 4.52
CA VAL A 59 9.66 2.75 4.12
C VAL A 59 10.22 2.99 2.72
N GLU A 60 11.56 3.08 2.60
CA GLU A 60 12.26 3.40 1.35
C GLU A 60 11.77 4.69 0.67
N GLY A 61 11.11 5.53 1.44
CA GLY A 61 10.25 6.66 1.16
C GLY A 61 10.59 7.43 -0.10
N GLY A 62 9.67 7.38 -1.06
CA GLY A 62 9.73 8.15 -2.27
C GLY A 62 9.02 9.49 -2.14
N THR A 63 9.70 10.59 -2.47
CA THR A 63 9.15 11.94 -2.43
C THR A 63 9.44 12.68 -3.74
N VAL A 64 8.79 13.83 -3.92
CA VAL A 64 9.12 14.74 -5.01
C VAL A 64 10.14 15.75 -4.49
N VAL A 65 11.31 15.79 -5.12
CA VAL A 65 12.43 16.64 -4.72
C VAL A 65 12.69 17.69 -5.79
N PHE A 66 12.54 18.96 -5.44
CA PHE A 66 13.01 20.06 -6.26
C PHE A 66 14.42 20.41 -5.82
N ALA A 67 15.38 20.40 -6.76
CA ALA A 67 16.75 20.75 -6.43
C ALA A 67 16.83 22.22 -5.98
N PRO A 68 17.68 22.60 -5.02
CA PRO A 68 17.68 23.94 -4.42
C PRO A 68 17.87 25.10 -5.42
N LEU A 69 18.43 24.82 -6.60
CA LEU A 69 18.63 25.81 -7.66
C LEU A 69 17.77 25.52 -8.90
N ALA A 70 16.83 24.56 -8.81
CA ALA A 70 15.90 24.31 -9.90
C ALA A 70 14.96 25.52 -10.09
N PRO A 71 14.67 25.92 -11.32
CA PRO A 71 13.62 26.92 -11.57
C PRO A 71 12.27 26.40 -11.08
N LEU A 72 11.42 27.31 -10.56
CA LEU A 72 10.05 26.97 -10.20
C LEU A 72 9.31 26.35 -11.39
N ALA A 73 8.53 25.32 -11.13
CA ALA A 73 7.67 24.75 -12.16
C ALA A 73 6.51 25.74 -12.45
N THR A 74 6.36 26.14 -13.71
CA THR A 74 5.32 27.08 -14.12
C THR A 74 4.15 26.31 -14.73
N VAL A 75 2.96 26.47 -14.15
CA VAL A 75 1.75 25.85 -14.66
C VAL A 75 0.66 26.92 -14.84
N THR A 76 0.10 26.97 -16.04
CA THR A 76 -0.91 27.95 -16.45
C THR A 76 -2.18 27.22 -16.89
N ALA A 77 -3.32 27.59 -16.33
CA ALA A 77 -4.65 27.09 -16.69
C ALA A 77 -4.75 25.55 -16.68
N ALA A 78 -4.09 24.89 -15.72
CA ALA A 78 -4.14 23.43 -15.56
C ALA A 78 -3.96 23.02 -14.09
N PRO A 79 -4.52 21.90 -13.64
CA PRO A 79 -4.27 21.39 -12.30
C PRO A 79 -2.86 20.80 -12.16
N VAL A 80 -2.36 20.82 -10.92
CA VAL A 80 -1.14 20.11 -10.51
C VAL A 80 -1.51 19.11 -9.42
N SER A 81 -1.10 17.87 -9.57
CA SER A 81 -1.28 16.82 -8.56
C SER A 81 0.07 16.24 -8.17
N ILE A 82 0.36 16.22 -6.87
CA ILE A 82 1.56 15.59 -6.30
C ILE A 82 1.15 14.45 -5.39
N TYR A 83 1.75 13.29 -5.62
CA TYR A 83 1.60 12.09 -4.78
C TYR A 83 2.97 11.74 -4.22
N TYR A 84 3.08 11.63 -2.90
CA TYR A 84 4.35 11.39 -2.23
C TYR A 84 4.17 10.59 -0.94
N ASN A 85 5.19 9.80 -0.58
CA ASN A 85 5.23 9.10 0.70
C ASN A 85 5.77 10.07 1.77
N PRO A 86 5.00 10.44 2.79
CA PRO A 86 5.48 11.33 3.84
C PRO A 86 6.39 10.57 4.80
N VAL A 87 7.37 11.25 5.36
CA VAL A 87 8.14 10.73 6.51
C VAL A 87 7.24 10.52 7.72
N SER A 88 6.22 11.35 7.86
CA SER A 88 5.21 11.27 8.91
C SER A 88 3.91 11.93 8.44
N TYR A 89 2.78 11.33 8.72
CA TYR A 89 1.46 11.92 8.48
C TYR A 89 1.17 13.18 9.30
N ALA A 90 1.92 13.40 10.39
CA ALA A 90 1.80 14.60 11.22
C ALA A 90 2.56 15.81 10.64
N ALA A 91 3.44 15.61 9.67
CA ALA A 91 4.28 16.65 9.08
C ALA A 91 4.25 16.58 7.54
N PRO A 92 3.14 16.98 6.91
CA PRO A 92 3.03 16.97 5.45
C PRO A 92 4.05 17.93 4.81
N THR A 93 4.60 17.53 3.67
CA THR A 93 5.48 18.40 2.88
C THR A 93 4.65 19.46 2.18
N ASN A 94 5.11 20.71 2.21
CA ASN A 94 4.48 21.80 1.48
C ASN A 94 5.24 22.09 0.17
N TYR A 95 4.64 21.73 -0.93
CA TYR A 95 5.19 21.98 -2.28
C TYR A 95 4.75 23.32 -2.88
N GLY A 96 3.95 24.13 -2.18
CA GLY A 96 3.40 25.39 -2.72
C GLY A 96 4.45 26.38 -3.18
N THR A 97 5.64 26.36 -2.57
CA THR A 97 6.77 27.25 -2.92
C THR A 97 7.53 26.83 -4.18
N GLU A 98 7.30 25.64 -4.68
CA GLU A 98 8.01 25.06 -5.83
C GLU A 98 7.33 25.39 -7.18
N PHE A 99 6.18 26.09 -7.12
CA PHE A 99 5.35 26.35 -8.30
C PHE A 99 5.05 27.84 -8.49
N THR A 100 5.02 28.25 -9.77
CA THR A 100 4.34 29.45 -10.23
C THR A 100 3.03 29.02 -10.91
N LEU A 101 1.90 29.31 -10.27
CA LEU A 101 0.56 28.92 -10.75
C LEU A 101 -0.20 30.16 -11.24
N THR A 102 -0.73 30.10 -12.46
CA THR A 102 -1.45 31.23 -13.10
C THR A 102 -2.73 30.76 -13.79
N GLU A 103 -3.62 31.68 -14.07
CA GLU A 103 -4.88 31.46 -14.82
C GLU A 103 -5.74 30.31 -14.26
N GLY A 104 -5.90 30.28 -12.93
CA GLY A 104 -6.72 29.24 -12.27
C GLY A 104 -6.05 27.90 -12.09
N ALA A 105 -4.75 27.77 -12.37
CA ALA A 105 -3.98 26.58 -12.00
C ALA A 105 -4.01 26.40 -10.48
N ALA A 106 -4.16 25.16 -10.03
CA ALA A 106 -4.26 24.83 -8.61
C ALA A 106 -3.41 23.59 -8.29
N LEU A 107 -2.73 23.65 -7.15
CA LEU A 107 -1.96 22.53 -6.62
C LEU A 107 -2.80 21.70 -5.65
N LYS A 108 -2.83 20.39 -5.85
CA LYS A 108 -3.28 19.39 -4.89
C LYS A 108 -2.12 18.47 -4.50
N GLN A 109 -2.00 18.20 -3.21
CA GLN A 109 -0.94 17.38 -2.65
C GLN A 109 -1.59 16.20 -1.91
N TYR A 110 -1.15 14.99 -2.22
CA TYR A 110 -1.68 13.78 -1.64
C TYR A 110 -0.56 13.00 -0.95
N MET A 111 -0.70 12.80 0.34
CA MET A 111 0.15 11.85 1.06
C MET A 111 -0.29 10.44 0.69
N LEU A 112 0.64 9.58 0.31
CA LEU A 112 0.36 8.18 0.07
C LEU A 112 0.07 7.47 1.39
N VAL A 113 -0.98 6.66 1.39
CA VAL A 113 -1.36 5.77 2.49
C VAL A 113 -1.40 4.34 1.99
N PHE A 114 -0.96 3.43 2.84
CA PHE A 114 -0.76 2.04 2.47
C PHE A 114 -1.76 1.18 3.22
N ALA A 115 -2.43 0.29 2.50
CA ALA A 115 -3.38 -0.62 3.11
C ALA A 115 -2.69 -1.56 4.10
N ASP A 116 -3.37 -1.86 5.18
CA ASP A 116 -2.94 -2.73 6.26
C ASP A 116 -3.91 -3.90 6.45
N GLY A 117 -3.44 -4.91 7.14
CA GLY A 117 -4.14 -6.17 7.32
C GLY A 117 -3.73 -7.18 6.25
N GLY A 118 -4.45 -8.26 6.23
CA GLY A 118 -4.17 -9.35 5.31
C GLY A 118 -3.31 -10.45 5.90
N ASP A 119 -2.77 -10.30 7.08
CA ASP A 119 -2.08 -11.38 7.79
C ASP A 119 -3.04 -12.55 8.03
N LYS A 120 -2.59 -13.76 7.71
CA LYS A 120 -3.41 -14.97 7.85
C LYS A 120 -2.57 -16.22 8.16
N GLU A 121 -3.24 -17.25 8.65
CA GLU A 121 -2.68 -18.59 8.71
C GLU A 121 -2.68 -19.23 7.31
N PHE A 122 -1.71 -20.10 7.05
CA PHE A 122 -1.64 -20.85 5.80
C PHE A 122 -2.88 -21.73 5.62
N ASP A 123 -3.63 -21.46 4.55
CA ASP A 123 -4.84 -22.21 4.16
C ASP A 123 -4.77 -22.70 2.70
N GLY A 124 -3.62 -22.58 2.06
CA GLY A 124 -3.40 -22.97 0.67
C GLY A 124 -3.98 -21.99 -0.36
N THR A 125 -4.59 -20.88 0.06
CA THR A 125 -5.17 -19.86 -0.84
C THR A 125 -4.37 -18.57 -0.84
N THR A 126 -4.57 -17.73 -1.86
CA THR A 126 -3.97 -16.39 -1.93
C THR A 126 -4.90 -15.30 -1.41
N ALA A 127 -6.21 -15.56 -1.29
CA ALA A 127 -7.19 -14.57 -0.88
C ALA A 127 -6.94 -14.07 0.55
N THR A 128 -7.11 -12.77 0.76
CA THR A 128 -7.01 -12.13 2.07
C THR A 128 -7.93 -10.90 2.14
N THR A 129 -7.99 -10.26 3.31
CA THR A 129 -8.83 -9.08 3.55
C THR A 129 -7.99 -7.98 4.17
N LEU A 130 -8.07 -6.77 3.60
CA LEU A 130 -7.43 -5.59 4.14
C LEU A 130 -8.40 -4.87 5.08
N THR A 131 -7.93 -4.47 6.25
CA THR A 131 -8.80 -3.97 7.34
C THR A 131 -8.46 -2.57 7.82
N GLY A 132 -7.36 -1.98 7.36
CA GLY A 132 -6.90 -0.69 7.85
C GLY A 132 -5.87 -0.02 6.96
N LEU A 133 -5.20 0.98 7.53
CA LEU A 133 -4.11 1.73 6.90
C LEU A 133 -2.88 1.71 7.80
N LYS A 134 -1.71 1.44 7.23
CA LYS A 134 -0.42 1.45 7.93
C LYS A 134 -0.12 2.85 8.47
N GLY A 135 0.45 2.90 9.68
CA GLY A 135 0.84 4.18 10.31
C GLY A 135 -0.32 5.03 10.82
N ALA A 136 -1.55 4.53 10.80
CA ALA A 136 -2.75 5.18 11.33
C ALA A 136 -2.88 6.67 10.93
N PRO A 137 -2.97 6.99 9.63
CA PRO A 137 -3.09 8.37 9.16
C PRO A 137 -4.34 9.03 9.74
N PRO A 138 -4.28 10.31 10.19
CA PRO A 138 -5.36 10.93 10.92
C PRO A 138 -6.58 11.24 10.04
N GLY A 139 -7.75 10.79 10.47
CA GLY A 139 -9.04 11.13 9.85
C GLY A 139 -9.28 10.50 8.49
N VAL A 140 -8.55 9.44 8.15
CA VAL A 140 -8.76 8.65 6.94
C VAL A 140 -8.88 7.16 7.28
N VAL A 141 -9.71 6.45 6.54
CA VAL A 141 -9.94 5.00 6.70
C VAL A 141 -9.97 4.31 5.35
N LEU A 142 -9.58 3.04 5.33
CA LEU A 142 -9.75 2.18 4.15
C LEU A 142 -11.19 1.69 4.09
N VAL A 143 -11.81 1.81 2.92
CA VAL A 143 -13.20 1.39 2.67
C VAL A 143 -13.21 0.33 1.58
N ALA A 144 -13.69 -0.86 1.92
CA ALA A 144 -13.92 -1.91 0.93
C ALA A 144 -15.20 -1.63 0.15
N GLY A 145 -15.10 -1.56 -1.17
CA GLY A 145 -16.25 -1.49 -2.07
C GLY A 145 -16.88 -2.88 -2.30
N PRO A 146 -17.99 -2.94 -3.04
CA PRO A 146 -18.71 -4.20 -3.29
C PRO A 146 -17.89 -5.24 -4.07
N ASN A 147 -16.90 -4.80 -4.83
CA ASN A 147 -16.00 -5.66 -5.61
C ASN A 147 -14.56 -5.62 -5.05
N ALA A 148 -14.40 -5.32 -3.76
CA ALA A 148 -13.09 -5.30 -3.13
C ALA A 148 -12.48 -6.70 -3.14
N SER A 149 -11.23 -6.78 -3.54
CA SER A 149 -10.45 -8.02 -3.60
C SER A 149 -9.02 -7.73 -3.22
N ALA A 150 -8.42 -8.62 -2.43
CA ALA A 150 -7.00 -8.59 -2.09
C ALA A 150 -6.43 -10.00 -2.15
N ASN A 151 -5.28 -10.16 -2.80
CA ASN A 151 -4.66 -11.46 -2.99
C ASN A 151 -3.14 -11.37 -2.83
N TYR A 152 -2.59 -12.32 -2.10
CA TYR A 152 -1.16 -12.57 -2.12
C TYR A 152 -0.69 -13.04 -3.50
N THR A 153 0.54 -12.72 -3.87
CA THR A 153 1.15 -13.20 -5.12
C THR A 153 1.50 -14.70 -5.07
N SER A 154 1.55 -15.29 -3.87
CA SER A 154 1.77 -16.72 -3.64
C SER A 154 1.07 -17.15 -2.35
N SER A 155 0.54 -18.37 -2.30
CA SER A 155 -0.10 -18.94 -1.10
C SER A 155 0.87 -19.50 -0.07
N GLU A 156 2.17 -19.55 -0.33
CA GLU A 156 3.16 -20.09 0.60
C GLU A 156 3.33 -19.22 1.84
N ALA A 157 3.64 -19.84 2.99
CA ALA A 157 3.95 -19.12 4.22
C ALA A 157 5.21 -18.23 4.07
N GLY A 158 5.22 -17.08 4.73
CA GLY A 158 6.32 -16.12 4.71
C GLY A 158 5.89 -14.73 5.15
N THR A 159 6.87 -13.90 5.50
CA THR A 159 6.71 -12.49 5.87
C THR A 159 6.91 -11.58 4.66
N ASP A 160 6.44 -10.33 4.75
CA ASP A 160 6.59 -9.28 3.74
C ASP A 160 6.18 -9.69 2.32
N LYS A 161 5.18 -10.57 2.24
CA LYS A 161 4.66 -11.06 0.97
C LYS A 161 3.78 -10.02 0.33
N GLN A 162 4.01 -9.76 -0.95
CA GLN A 162 3.22 -8.79 -1.70
C GLN A 162 1.74 -9.24 -1.81
N ILE A 163 0.87 -8.29 -1.52
CA ILE A 163 -0.57 -8.36 -1.72
C ILE A 163 -0.94 -7.34 -2.80
N THR A 164 -1.63 -7.75 -3.83
CA THR A 164 -2.27 -6.86 -4.80
C THR A 164 -3.75 -6.75 -4.46
N PHE A 165 -4.31 -5.54 -4.60
CA PHE A 165 -5.71 -5.32 -4.25
C PHE A 165 -6.41 -4.33 -5.19
N THR A 166 -7.72 -4.47 -5.29
CA THR A 166 -8.60 -3.61 -6.09
C THR A 166 -9.92 -3.38 -5.38
N GLY A 167 -10.67 -2.35 -5.79
CA GLY A 167 -12.02 -2.08 -5.26
C GLY A 167 -12.04 -1.48 -3.86
N TYR A 168 -10.90 -1.07 -3.31
CA TYR A 168 -10.81 -0.30 -2.08
C TYR A 168 -10.69 1.19 -2.39
N THR A 169 -11.23 2.02 -1.51
CA THR A 169 -11.19 3.49 -1.59
C THR A 169 -10.84 4.07 -0.22
N LEU A 170 -10.57 5.36 -0.19
CA LEU A 170 -10.38 6.10 1.07
C LEU A 170 -11.67 6.80 1.47
N GLY A 171 -11.98 6.76 2.76
CA GLY A 171 -13.06 7.50 3.40
C GLY A 171 -12.56 8.26 4.62
N GLY A 172 -13.47 9.02 5.26
CA GLY A 172 -13.15 9.84 6.42
C GLY A 172 -13.01 11.33 6.11
N ALA A 173 -12.90 12.16 7.16
CA ALA A 173 -12.96 13.61 7.04
C ALA A 173 -11.77 14.22 6.27
N ASN A 174 -10.63 13.52 6.24
CA ASN A 174 -9.41 13.99 5.61
C ASN A 174 -9.03 13.18 4.36
N ALA A 175 -9.93 12.36 3.82
CA ALA A 175 -9.64 11.48 2.68
C ALA A 175 -9.07 12.24 1.46
N ASP A 176 -9.48 13.47 1.25
CA ASP A 176 -9.05 14.32 0.13
C ASP A 176 -7.57 14.75 0.18
N ALA A 177 -6.92 14.58 1.34
CA ALA A 177 -5.48 14.86 1.50
C ALA A 177 -4.60 13.62 1.28
N TYR A 178 -5.19 12.46 1.00
CA TYR A 178 -4.51 11.19 0.90
C TYR A 178 -4.85 10.45 -0.39
N ALA A 179 -3.97 9.55 -0.81
CA ALA A 179 -4.22 8.64 -1.93
C ALA A 179 -3.63 7.26 -1.66
N LEU A 180 -4.25 6.23 -2.19
CA LEU A 180 -3.63 4.89 -2.28
C LEU A 180 -2.55 4.91 -3.37
N PRO A 181 -1.45 4.15 -3.22
CA PRO A 181 -0.46 3.99 -4.29
C PRO A 181 -1.10 3.47 -5.56
N PHE A 182 -0.64 3.96 -6.69
CA PHE A 182 -1.11 3.51 -8.00
C PHE A 182 0.06 3.38 -8.99
N ASN A 183 -0.05 2.42 -9.89
CA ASN A 183 0.93 2.24 -10.94
C ASN A 183 0.68 3.23 -12.09
N CYS A 184 1.66 4.05 -12.39
CA CYS A 184 1.58 5.07 -13.45
C CYS A 184 1.66 4.52 -14.87
N CYS A 185 2.19 3.31 -15.07
CA CYS A 185 2.49 2.75 -16.38
C CYS A 185 1.72 1.48 -16.72
N GLY A 186 0.68 1.15 -15.95
CA GLY A 186 -0.10 -0.07 -16.11
C GLY A 186 -1.50 0.03 -15.52
N PRO A 187 -2.27 -1.04 -15.52
CA PRO A 187 -3.54 -1.07 -14.80
C PRO A 187 -3.28 -0.69 -13.33
N VAL A 188 -4.11 0.19 -12.82
CA VAL A 188 -4.02 0.68 -11.44
C VAL A 188 -4.26 -0.49 -10.48
N VAL A 189 -3.20 -1.12 -10.05
CA VAL A 189 -3.23 -2.18 -9.03
C VAL A 189 -2.44 -1.67 -7.85
N ALA A 190 -3.13 -1.29 -6.81
CA ALA A 190 -2.49 -0.94 -5.56
C ALA A 190 -1.90 -2.20 -4.91
N SER A 191 -0.79 -2.04 -4.22
CA SER A 191 -0.12 -3.13 -3.52
C SER A 191 0.23 -2.76 -2.08
N THR A 192 0.39 -3.79 -1.27
CA THR A 192 0.87 -3.72 0.11
C THR A 192 1.59 -5.02 0.45
N THR A 193 2.06 -5.17 1.67
CA THR A 193 2.67 -6.43 2.16
C THR A 193 1.94 -6.94 3.39
N GLY A 194 1.98 -8.27 3.59
CA GLY A 194 1.46 -8.97 4.75
C GLY A 194 2.19 -10.28 5.00
N THR A 195 1.75 -11.03 5.99
CA THR A 195 2.35 -12.29 6.45
C THR A 195 1.38 -13.45 6.29
N ILE A 196 1.85 -14.56 5.73
CA ILE A 196 1.17 -15.86 5.82
C ILE A 196 1.94 -16.70 6.85
N ASN A 197 1.34 -16.91 8.01
CA ASN A 197 1.92 -17.75 9.04
C ASN A 197 1.88 -19.23 8.62
N PRO A 198 2.88 -20.04 9.00
CA PRO A 198 2.80 -21.48 8.78
C PRO A 198 1.55 -22.09 9.44
N ALA A 199 0.98 -23.13 8.83
CA ALA A 199 -0.12 -23.86 9.44
C ALA A 199 0.24 -24.34 10.84
N ALA A 200 -0.68 -24.20 11.79
CA ALA A 200 -0.48 -24.71 13.13
C ALA A 200 -0.23 -26.25 13.06
N PRO A 201 0.73 -26.79 13.80
CA PRO A 201 0.93 -28.24 13.84
C PRO A 201 -0.36 -28.92 14.30
N PRO A 202 -0.69 -30.07 13.70
CA PRO A 202 -1.88 -30.83 14.14
C PRO A 202 -1.82 -31.07 15.65
N PRO A 203 -2.97 -30.98 16.34
CA PRO A 203 -3.00 -31.30 17.77
C PRO A 203 -2.41 -32.68 17.99
N THR A 204 -1.37 -32.76 18.80
CA THR A 204 -0.79 -34.03 19.20
C THR A 204 -1.85 -34.77 20.01
N THR A 205 -2.46 -35.79 19.43
CA THR A 205 -3.29 -36.72 20.20
C THR A 205 -2.43 -37.31 21.31
N PRO A 206 -2.82 -37.19 22.57
CA PRO A 206 -2.08 -37.84 23.65
C PRO A 206 -1.95 -39.35 23.31
N PRO A 207 -0.78 -39.98 23.57
CA PRO A 207 -0.62 -41.38 23.31
C PRO A 207 -1.74 -42.14 24.03
N PRO A 208 -2.30 -43.22 23.41
CA PRO A 208 -3.33 -44.01 24.04
C PRO A 208 -2.83 -44.48 25.40
N THR A 209 -3.57 -44.11 26.45
CA THR A 209 -3.29 -44.63 27.81
C THR A 209 -3.41 -46.14 27.79
N THR A 210 -2.30 -46.82 27.92
CA THR A 210 -2.30 -48.28 28.14
C THR A 210 -3.19 -48.61 29.32
N PRO A 211 -4.19 -49.51 29.18
CA PRO A 211 -4.99 -49.92 30.32
C PRO A 211 -4.08 -50.44 31.44
N PRO A 212 -4.39 -50.17 32.71
CA PRO A 212 -3.61 -50.71 33.81
C PRO A 212 -3.59 -52.26 33.72
N PRO A 213 -2.47 -52.89 34.06
CA PRO A 213 -2.40 -54.34 34.04
C PRO A 213 -3.49 -54.98 34.94
N PRO A 214 -4.07 -56.13 34.55
CA PRO A 214 -5.11 -56.74 35.31
C PRO A 214 -4.59 -57.09 36.73
N THR A 215 -5.39 -56.77 37.74
CA THR A 215 -5.10 -57.07 39.14
C THR A 215 -4.90 -58.61 39.28
N PRO A 216 -3.83 -59.06 39.93
CA PRO A 216 -3.62 -60.51 40.15
C PRO A 216 -4.77 -61.11 40.98
N PRO A 217 -5.19 -62.34 40.69
CA PRO A 217 -6.26 -63.02 41.46
C PRO A 217 -5.90 -63.15 42.95
N PRO A 218 -6.89 -63.09 43.86
CA PRO A 218 -6.65 -63.18 45.28
C PRO A 218 -6.02 -64.54 45.62
N THR A 219 -5.03 -64.45 46.45
CA THR A 219 -4.35 -65.66 46.96
C THR A 219 -5.35 -66.54 47.73
N PRO A 220 -5.43 -67.87 47.47
CA PRO A 220 -6.33 -68.74 48.23
C PRO A 220 -5.94 -68.73 49.69
N PRO A 221 -6.92 -68.94 50.64
CA PRO A 221 -6.65 -68.96 52.06
C PRO A 221 -5.84 -70.23 52.42
N PRO A 222 -4.99 -70.15 53.43
CA PRO A 222 -4.20 -71.25 53.84
C PRO A 222 -5.09 -72.43 54.35
N PRO A 223 -4.68 -73.68 54.13
CA PRO A 223 -5.46 -74.86 54.60
C PRO A 223 -5.59 -74.88 56.15
N THR A 224 -6.83 -75.01 56.62
CA THR A 224 -7.13 -75.24 58.03
C THR A 224 -6.72 -76.61 58.40
N THR A 225 -5.78 -76.70 59.30
CA THR A 225 -5.44 -78.03 59.96
C THR A 225 -6.58 -78.46 60.86
N PRO A 226 -7.07 -79.70 60.77
CA PRO A 226 -8.05 -80.23 61.69
C PRO A 226 -7.41 -80.65 63.05
N PRO A 227 -8.25 -80.72 64.14
CA PRO A 227 -7.79 -80.95 65.50
C PRO A 227 -7.24 -82.33 65.77
#